data_73b5531a919e6423f9b3e8eeb463cc2d
#
_entry.id   73b5531a919e6423f9b3e8eeb463cc2d
#
_cell.length_a   1.000
_cell.length_b   1.000
_cell.length_c   1.000
_cell.angle_alpha   90.00
_cell.angle_beta   90.00
_cell.angle_gamma   90.00
#
_symmetry.space_group_name_H-M   'P 1'
#
loop_
_entity.id
_entity.type
_entity.pdbx_description
1 polymer ?
#
loop_
_entity_poly.entity_id
_entity_poly.type
_entity_poly.pdbx_seq_one_letter_code
_entity_poly.pdbx_strand_id
1 'polypeptide(L)'
;MRYTDIAIIGGGLAGSTAAAMLGRAGVPTLLIDPHQTYPFDFRVEKLSGDEQLERFYRTGIADSVLRSAVHDGENWIARFGYLLDKKPSRQFGIMYDALINVIRAEIPKPAELVFAKVTDIAVSADRQKLTLSDGETISARLVVLANGLNIGLRRNIGIERHIVSACHSISIGFDLVPVGRATFDFPALTYFSERPSDRIPYLTLFPVGSGMRANLFAYREIDDPWLRELRHKPVETMNAALPRLRRITGEYAVSGDVKIRPADLYVSTCYRRPGIVLVGDAFATTCPVTGTGTDKVFTDVAQLCNVHIPAWLTTEGMDEAKIAAFYEDPVKQACDAWSSAKAFSFRKVTIDNGLYWRVQRWARFLARLGEGTMRRARNRINARSKPGDHSSSSSSSSSSSSLSSSA
;
A
#
# COMPACT_ATOMS: atom_id res chain seq x y z
N MET A 1 -2.36 37.01 -3.45
CA MET A 1 -3.25 35.90 -3.81
C MET A 1 -2.66 35.16 -4.99
N ARG A 2 -2.41 33.86 -4.89
CA ARG A 2 -1.99 33.02 -6.03
C ARG A 2 -3.20 32.38 -6.72
N TYR A 3 -3.08 32.14 -8.02
CA TYR A 3 -4.15 31.49 -8.82
C TYR A 3 -3.65 30.19 -9.40
N THR A 4 -4.51 29.18 -9.41
CA THR A 4 -4.24 27.87 -10.03
C THR A 4 -5.55 27.27 -10.56
N ASP A 5 -5.47 26.26 -11.41
CA ASP A 5 -6.64 25.48 -11.76
C ASP A 5 -6.97 24.48 -10.66
N ILE A 6 -5.96 23.78 -10.14
CA ILE A 6 -6.13 22.75 -9.13
C ILE A 6 -5.31 23.05 -7.89
N ALA A 7 -5.93 23.00 -6.72
CA ALA A 7 -5.23 22.98 -5.43
C ALA A 7 -5.45 21.61 -4.76
N ILE A 8 -4.37 20.90 -4.43
CA ILE A 8 -4.40 19.62 -3.74
C ILE A 8 -3.96 19.83 -2.29
N ILE A 9 -4.77 19.43 -1.33
CA ILE A 9 -4.49 19.58 0.09
C ILE A 9 -4.12 18.22 0.69
N GLY A 10 -2.86 18.09 1.09
CA GLY A 10 -2.26 16.87 1.65
C GLY A 10 -1.37 16.14 0.65
N GLY A 11 -0.10 16.05 0.99
CA GLY A 11 0.96 15.45 0.16
C GLY A 11 1.27 13.99 0.53
N GLY A 12 0.26 13.21 0.92
CA GLY A 12 0.34 11.76 1.04
C GLY A 12 0.24 11.06 -0.33
N LEU A 13 0.00 9.73 -0.32
CA LEU A 13 -0.01 8.93 -1.55
C LEU A 13 -0.96 9.49 -2.62
N ALA A 14 -2.21 9.76 -2.26
CA ALA A 14 -3.20 10.25 -3.21
C ALA A 14 -2.83 11.64 -3.77
N GLY A 15 -2.48 12.58 -2.90
CA GLY A 15 -2.19 13.96 -3.32
C GLY A 15 -0.90 14.09 -4.13
N SER A 16 0.17 13.42 -3.72
CA SER A 16 1.44 13.42 -4.46
C SER A 16 1.30 12.74 -5.83
N THR A 17 0.56 11.62 -5.90
CA THR A 17 0.26 10.95 -7.18
C THR A 17 -0.56 11.86 -8.10
N ALA A 18 -1.62 12.50 -7.58
CA ALA A 18 -2.44 13.41 -8.36
C ALA A 18 -1.63 14.61 -8.88
N ALA A 19 -0.78 15.21 -8.05
CA ALA A 19 0.08 16.31 -8.46
C ALA A 19 1.07 15.92 -9.56
N ALA A 20 1.68 14.72 -9.46
CA ALA A 20 2.58 14.21 -10.49
C ALA A 20 1.83 13.97 -11.82
N MET A 21 0.63 13.40 -11.77
CA MET A 21 -0.19 13.17 -12.97
C MET A 21 -0.62 14.47 -13.62
N LEU A 22 -1.16 15.41 -12.86
CA LEU A 22 -1.62 16.70 -13.37
C LEU A 22 -0.48 17.56 -13.91
N GLY A 23 0.67 17.55 -13.24
CA GLY A 23 1.87 18.23 -13.73
C GLY A 23 2.33 17.67 -15.08
N ARG A 24 2.32 16.37 -15.28
CA ARG A 24 2.63 15.72 -16.57
C ARG A 24 1.58 16.03 -17.65
N ALA A 25 0.34 16.23 -17.25
CA ALA A 25 -0.74 16.66 -18.14
C ALA A 25 -0.70 18.18 -18.45
N GLY A 26 0.27 18.93 -17.93
CA GLY A 26 0.40 20.36 -18.14
C GLY A 26 -0.63 21.20 -17.40
N VAL A 27 -1.32 20.64 -16.39
CA VAL A 27 -2.36 21.34 -15.61
C VAL A 27 -1.72 22.15 -14.47
N PRO A 28 -1.91 23.48 -14.40
CA PRO A 28 -1.45 24.29 -13.28
C PRO A 28 -2.01 23.78 -11.95
N THR A 29 -1.14 23.26 -11.09
CA THR A 29 -1.52 22.57 -9.86
C THR A 29 -0.64 23.00 -8.70
N LEU A 30 -1.22 23.27 -7.53
CA LEU A 30 -0.51 23.50 -6.28
C LEU A 30 -0.78 22.34 -5.32
N LEU A 31 0.28 21.59 -4.96
CA LEU A 31 0.23 20.59 -3.89
C LEU A 31 0.63 21.25 -2.57
N ILE A 32 -0.30 21.34 -1.63
CA ILE A 32 -0.10 22.05 -0.36
C ILE A 32 0.04 21.02 0.75
N ASP A 33 1.20 20.97 1.39
CA ASP A 33 1.52 20.09 2.50
C ASP A 33 2.54 20.75 3.42
N PRO A 34 2.43 20.70 4.76
CA PRO A 34 3.36 21.35 5.65
C PRO A 34 4.77 20.74 5.66
N HIS A 35 4.93 19.54 5.15
CA HIS A 35 6.21 18.80 5.21
C HIS A 35 6.94 18.87 3.87
N GLN A 36 8.14 19.43 3.87
CA GLN A 36 9.03 19.41 2.71
C GLN A 36 9.42 17.98 2.35
N THR A 37 9.86 17.21 3.33
CA THR A 37 10.06 15.76 3.22
C THR A 37 8.95 15.07 3.98
N TYR A 38 8.31 14.08 3.38
CA TYR A 38 7.27 13.32 4.07
C TYR A 38 7.88 12.61 5.28
N PRO A 39 7.30 12.77 6.48
CA PRO A 39 7.89 12.26 7.71
C PRO A 39 7.87 10.75 7.75
N PHE A 40 8.81 10.17 8.52
CA PHE A 40 8.88 8.73 8.72
C PHE A 40 7.53 8.13 9.13
N ASP A 41 7.14 7.06 8.45
CA ASP A 41 5.96 6.26 8.77
C ASP A 41 6.34 4.78 8.82
N PHE A 42 5.98 4.09 9.92
CA PHE A 42 6.31 2.68 10.11
C PHE A 42 5.62 1.74 9.12
N ARG A 43 4.62 2.22 8.40
CA ARG A 43 3.91 1.43 7.38
C ARG A 43 4.83 1.09 6.22
N VAL A 44 4.61 -0.06 5.69
CA VAL A 44 5.23 -0.48 4.44
C VAL A 44 4.13 -0.80 3.46
N GLU A 45 4.24 -0.24 2.28
CA GLU A 45 3.39 -0.60 1.17
C GLU A 45 3.98 -1.79 0.42
N LYS A 46 3.09 -2.65 0.04
CA LYS A 46 3.36 -3.88 -0.66
C LYS A 46 2.60 -3.88 -1.96
N LEU A 47 3.32 -3.52 -3.02
CA LEU A 47 2.77 -3.46 -4.37
C LEU A 47 2.91 -4.85 -5.01
N SER A 48 1.80 -5.52 -5.28
CA SER A 48 1.85 -6.91 -5.72
C SER A 48 0.65 -7.32 -6.57
N GLY A 49 0.91 -8.22 -7.52
CA GLY A 49 -0.09 -8.74 -8.45
C GLY A 49 -0.28 -7.84 -9.67
N ASP A 50 -0.64 -8.50 -10.78
CA ASP A 50 -0.69 -7.84 -12.08
C ASP A 50 -1.75 -6.72 -12.12
N GLU A 51 -2.93 -6.94 -11.54
CA GLU A 51 -4.00 -5.94 -11.49
C GLU A 51 -3.62 -4.67 -10.71
N GLN A 52 -2.96 -4.81 -9.53
CA GLN A 52 -2.55 -3.66 -8.74
C GLN A 52 -1.43 -2.90 -9.44
N LEU A 53 -0.45 -3.60 -10.01
CA LEU A 53 0.61 -2.98 -10.80
C LEU A 53 0.05 -2.28 -12.04
N GLU A 54 -0.93 -2.85 -12.74
CA GLU A 54 -1.59 -2.21 -13.88
C GLU A 54 -2.26 -0.89 -13.46
N ARG A 55 -3.01 -0.89 -12.35
CA ARG A 55 -3.59 0.36 -11.78
C ARG A 55 -2.50 1.38 -11.48
N PHE A 56 -1.38 0.93 -10.95
CA PHE A 56 -0.24 1.82 -10.65
C PHE A 56 0.40 2.36 -11.93
N TYR A 57 0.60 1.54 -12.96
CA TYR A 57 1.13 2.01 -14.24
C TYR A 57 0.25 3.07 -14.90
N ARG A 58 -1.06 3.04 -14.71
CA ARG A 58 -1.98 4.08 -15.20
C ARG A 58 -1.72 5.47 -14.59
N THR A 59 -1.02 5.54 -13.48
CA THR A 59 -0.60 6.83 -12.87
C THR A 59 0.65 7.41 -13.53
N GLY A 60 1.37 6.66 -14.33
CA GLY A 60 2.61 7.05 -15.01
C GLY A 60 3.84 7.19 -14.11
N ILE A 61 3.75 6.89 -12.80
CA ILE A 61 4.86 7.02 -11.84
C ILE A 61 5.38 5.67 -11.33
N ALA A 62 4.82 4.56 -11.81
CA ALA A 62 5.14 3.23 -11.32
C ALA A 62 6.63 2.89 -11.44
N ASP A 63 7.26 3.18 -12.59
CA ASP A 63 8.65 2.82 -12.84
C ASP A 63 9.64 3.43 -11.84
N SER A 64 9.47 4.71 -11.49
CA SER A 64 10.33 5.39 -10.51
C SER A 64 10.21 4.78 -9.13
N VAL A 65 8.98 4.47 -8.71
CA VAL A 65 8.72 3.84 -7.41
C VAL A 65 9.25 2.40 -7.38
N LEU A 66 8.99 1.61 -8.41
CA LEU A 66 9.40 0.20 -8.45
C LEU A 66 10.93 0.05 -8.49
N ARG A 67 11.65 1.00 -9.10
CA ARG A 67 13.12 1.04 -9.03
C ARG A 67 13.65 1.30 -7.61
N SER A 68 12.90 2.01 -6.79
CA SER A 68 13.27 2.34 -5.39
C SER A 68 12.77 1.30 -4.38
N ALA A 69 11.91 0.38 -4.80
CA ALA A 69 11.33 -0.65 -3.96
C ALA A 69 12.19 -1.93 -3.96
N VAL A 70 12.11 -2.71 -2.89
CA VAL A 70 12.76 -4.02 -2.80
C VAL A 70 11.86 -5.08 -3.41
N HIS A 71 12.37 -5.79 -4.40
CA HIS A 71 11.70 -6.93 -5.03
C HIS A 71 12.01 -8.21 -4.27
N ASP A 72 10.99 -8.97 -3.84
CA ASP A 72 11.17 -10.19 -3.05
C ASP A 72 11.49 -11.43 -3.89
N GLY A 73 11.16 -11.44 -5.17
CA GLY A 73 11.39 -12.54 -6.11
C GLY A 73 10.59 -13.81 -5.83
N GLU A 74 10.48 -14.22 -4.58
CA GLU A 74 9.72 -15.41 -4.15
C GLU A 74 9.06 -15.17 -2.79
N ASN A 75 7.79 -15.52 -2.67
CA ASN A 75 7.05 -15.49 -1.40
C ASN A 75 6.73 -16.92 -0.93
N TRP A 76 7.19 -17.26 0.28
CA TRP A 76 6.84 -18.49 0.93
C TRP A 76 5.47 -18.37 1.61
N ILE A 77 4.63 -19.35 1.39
CA ILE A 77 3.30 -19.41 2.00
C ILE A 77 3.29 -20.56 3.00
N ALA A 78 3.04 -20.26 4.27
CA ALA A 78 3.11 -21.24 5.33
C ALA A 78 1.91 -21.18 6.29
N ARG A 79 1.59 -22.30 6.93
CA ARG A 79 0.59 -22.44 7.98
C ARG A 79 0.85 -23.68 8.81
N PHE A 80 0.51 -23.67 10.09
CA PHE A 80 0.70 -24.77 11.02
C PHE A 80 2.17 -25.27 11.11
N GLY A 81 3.13 -24.40 10.82
CA GLY A 81 4.54 -24.77 10.76
C GLY A 81 4.94 -25.59 9.52
N TYR A 82 4.08 -25.64 8.52
CA TYR A 82 4.36 -26.29 7.24
C TYR A 82 4.45 -25.27 6.12
N LEU A 83 5.45 -25.46 5.27
CA LEU A 83 5.56 -24.70 4.02
C LEU A 83 4.56 -25.26 3.00
N LEU A 84 3.54 -24.47 2.68
CA LEU A 84 2.49 -24.85 1.73
C LEU A 84 2.93 -24.66 0.29
N ASP A 85 3.54 -23.51 -0.01
CA ASP A 85 3.96 -23.14 -1.36
C ASP A 85 5.17 -22.21 -1.35
N LYS A 86 5.95 -22.22 -2.44
CA LYS A 86 6.95 -21.23 -2.80
C LYS A 86 6.50 -20.59 -4.12
N LYS A 87 5.95 -19.41 -4.04
CA LYS A 87 5.34 -18.76 -5.19
C LYS A 87 6.32 -17.72 -5.75
N PRO A 88 6.72 -17.81 -7.04
CA PRO A 88 7.36 -16.68 -7.70
C PRO A 88 6.52 -15.43 -7.51
N SER A 89 7.13 -14.36 -7.11
CA SER A 89 6.43 -13.15 -6.69
C SER A 89 6.92 -11.95 -7.49
N ARG A 90 5.97 -11.16 -8.00
CA ARG A 90 6.20 -9.80 -8.48
C ARG A 90 5.71 -8.81 -7.43
N GLN A 91 6.31 -8.91 -6.25
CA GLN A 91 5.95 -8.11 -5.11
C GLN A 91 7.09 -7.18 -4.76
N PHE A 92 6.75 -5.93 -4.56
CA PHE A 92 7.68 -4.85 -4.25
C PHE A 92 7.30 -4.26 -2.89
N GLY A 93 8.27 -4.23 -1.98
CA GLY A 93 8.13 -3.62 -0.66
C GLY A 93 8.84 -2.27 -0.61
N ILE A 94 8.16 -1.24 -0.09
CA ILE A 94 8.74 0.09 0.10
C ILE A 94 8.15 0.73 1.35
N MET A 95 8.99 1.41 2.14
CA MET A 95 8.50 2.21 3.27
C MET A 95 7.58 3.31 2.76
N TYR A 96 6.50 3.59 3.50
CA TYR A 96 5.48 4.54 3.06
C TYR A 96 6.03 5.95 2.83
N ASP A 97 6.88 6.41 3.72
CA ASP A 97 7.55 7.71 3.59
C ASP A 97 8.50 7.75 2.38
N ALA A 98 9.26 6.69 2.13
CA ALA A 98 10.11 6.57 0.94
C ALA A 98 9.27 6.59 -0.35
N LEU A 99 8.16 5.84 -0.39
CA LEU A 99 7.20 5.86 -1.50
C LEU A 99 6.75 7.28 -1.82
N ILE A 100 6.29 8.03 -0.80
CA ILE A 100 5.79 9.39 -1.00
C ILE A 100 6.89 10.32 -1.48
N ASN A 101 8.09 10.24 -0.91
CA ASN A 101 9.20 11.11 -1.29
C ASN A 101 9.69 10.84 -2.72
N VAL A 102 9.68 9.58 -3.16
CA VAL A 102 9.96 9.24 -4.58
C VAL A 102 8.90 9.86 -5.49
N ILE A 103 7.61 9.74 -5.16
CA ILE A 103 6.54 10.33 -5.97
C ILE A 103 6.65 11.86 -6.00
N ARG A 104 6.95 12.51 -4.88
CA ARG A 104 7.12 13.97 -4.80
C ARG A 104 8.27 14.45 -5.69
N ALA A 105 9.37 13.70 -5.78
CA ALA A 105 10.49 14.01 -6.66
C ALA A 105 10.14 13.92 -8.17
N GLU A 106 9.08 13.18 -8.49
CA GLU A 106 8.58 13.01 -9.87
C GLU A 106 7.56 14.10 -10.28
N ILE A 107 7.22 15.06 -9.41
CA ILE A 107 6.24 16.10 -9.71
C ILE A 107 6.87 17.16 -10.65
N PRO A 108 6.46 17.23 -11.93
CA PRO A 108 7.03 18.17 -12.87
C PRO A 108 6.25 19.50 -12.88
N LYS A 109 6.86 20.57 -13.39
CA LYS A 109 6.12 21.77 -13.76
C LYS A 109 5.04 21.46 -14.81
N PRO A 110 3.88 22.15 -14.80
CA PRO A 110 3.56 23.33 -13.97
C PRO A 110 3.03 23.02 -12.57
N ALA A 111 3.08 21.76 -12.08
CA ALA A 111 2.71 21.48 -10.70
C ALA A 111 3.82 21.93 -9.73
N GLU A 112 3.43 22.51 -8.60
CA GLU A 112 4.33 23.03 -7.59
C GLU A 112 3.97 22.56 -6.18
N LEU A 113 4.97 22.33 -5.34
CA LEU A 113 4.78 22.07 -3.92
C LEU A 113 4.79 23.39 -3.14
N VAL A 114 3.80 23.56 -2.26
CA VAL A 114 3.67 24.68 -1.33
C VAL A 114 3.76 24.13 0.08
N PHE A 115 4.81 24.52 0.81
CA PHE A 115 5.08 24.02 2.16
C PHE A 115 4.36 24.88 3.20
N ALA A 116 3.06 24.66 3.33
CA ALA A 116 2.20 25.35 4.27
C ALA A 116 1.04 24.45 4.72
N LYS A 117 0.36 24.85 5.78
CA LYS A 117 -0.88 24.24 6.24
C LYS A 117 -2.06 25.08 5.76
N VAL A 118 -3.05 24.44 5.14
CA VAL A 118 -4.35 25.10 4.88
C VAL A 118 -5.14 25.16 6.18
N THR A 119 -5.57 26.35 6.55
CA THR A 119 -6.34 26.62 7.77
C THR A 119 -7.83 26.76 7.50
N ASP A 120 -8.20 27.27 6.31
CA ASP A 120 -9.60 27.50 5.93
C ASP A 120 -9.83 27.34 4.43
N ILE A 121 -11.06 27.02 4.05
CA ILE A 121 -11.53 26.90 2.66
C ILE A 121 -12.89 27.61 2.56
N ALA A 122 -12.95 28.69 1.78
CA ALA A 122 -14.22 29.29 1.37
C ALA A 122 -14.65 28.66 0.03
N VAL A 123 -15.78 27.98 0.05
CA VAL A 123 -16.35 27.22 -1.08
C VAL A 123 -17.29 28.09 -1.90
N SER A 124 -17.16 28.02 -3.24
CA SER A 124 -18.12 28.62 -4.17
C SER A 124 -18.27 27.78 -5.43
N ALA A 125 -19.23 28.10 -6.28
CA ALA A 125 -19.43 27.39 -7.55
C ALA A 125 -18.33 27.66 -8.58
N ASP A 126 -17.68 28.82 -8.49
CA ASP A 126 -16.70 29.26 -9.49
C ASP A 126 -15.26 28.95 -9.06
N ARG A 127 -14.85 29.49 -7.93
CA ARG A 127 -13.49 29.34 -7.42
C ARG A 127 -13.47 29.20 -5.90
N GLN A 128 -12.61 28.32 -5.43
CA GLN A 128 -12.37 28.07 -4.03
C GLN A 128 -11.26 29.00 -3.53
N LYS A 129 -11.43 29.59 -2.35
CA LYS A 129 -10.38 30.40 -1.71
C LYS A 129 -9.82 29.64 -0.52
N LEU A 130 -8.52 29.34 -0.57
CA LEU A 130 -7.77 28.72 0.51
C LEU A 130 -7.03 29.77 1.30
N THR A 131 -7.01 29.64 2.63
CA THR A 131 -6.17 30.43 3.52
C THR A 131 -5.08 29.53 4.09
N LEU A 132 -3.84 29.96 3.98
CA LEU A 132 -2.68 29.26 4.50
C LEU A 132 -2.32 29.73 5.92
N SER A 133 -1.49 28.96 6.61
CA SER A 133 -1.07 29.24 7.99
C SER A 133 -0.21 30.50 8.14
N ASP A 134 0.41 30.98 7.06
CA ASP A 134 1.17 32.21 6.99
C ASP A 134 0.33 33.45 6.56
N GLY A 135 -0.98 33.24 6.34
CA GLY A 135 -1.91 34.27 5.90
C GLY A 135 -1.97 34.45 4.37
N GLU A 136 -1.12 33.75 3.61
CA GLU A 136 -1.24 33.76 2.14
C GLU A 136 -2.56 33.13 1.71
N THR A 137 -3.08 33.57 0.55
CA THR A 137 -4.33 33.04 -0.01
C THR A 137 -4.13 32.52 -1.42
N ILE A 138 -4.78 31.36 -1.69
CA ILE A 138 -4.79 30.70 -2.99
C ILE A 138 -6.23 30.67 -3.52
N SER A 139 -6.40 30.99 -4.80
CA SER A 139 -7.67 30.84 -5.52
C SER A 139 -7.54 29.68 -6.53
N ALA A 140 -8.36 28.66 -6.39
CA ALA A 140 -8.36 27.49 -7.27
C ALA A 140 -9.75 27.24 -7.87
N ARG A 141 -9.82 26.69 -9.08
CA ARG A 141 -11.09 26.23 -9.67
C ARG A 141 -11.59 24.99 -8.94
N LEU A 142 -10.69 24.04 -8.70
CA LEU A 142 -10.99 22.80 -7.98
C LEU A 142 -10.03 22.61 -6.81
N VAL A 143 -10.55 22.17 -5.68
CA VAL A 143 -9.76 21.68 -4.53
C VAL A 143 -9.90 20.18 -4.41
N VAL A 144 -8.77 19.47 -4.41
CA VAL A 144 -8.69 18.03 -4.15
C VAL A 144 -8.26 17.83 -2.70
N LEU A 145 -9.16 17.31 -1.87
CA LEU A 145 -8.87 16.96 -0.49
C LEU A 145 -8.24 15.54 -0.45
N ALA A 146 -6.93 15.50 -0.28
CA ALA A 146 -6.12 14.28 -0.13
C ALA A 146 -5.47 14.20 1.26
N ASN A 147 -6.10 14.84 2.25
CA ASN A 147 -5.59 15.03 3.62
C ASN A 147 -5.78 13.80 4.53
N GLY A 148 -6.05 12.63 3.96
CA GLY A 148 -6.11 11.35 4.65
C GLY A 148 -7.09 11.33 5.82
N LEU A 149 -6.63 10.90 7.00
CA LEU A 149 -7.48 10.75 8.19
C LEU A 149 -7.81 12.08 8.89
N ASN A 150 -7.20 13.21 8.50
CA ASN A 150 -7.45 14.50 9.15
C ASN A 150 -8.83 15.03 8.77
N ILE A 151 -9.78 15.06 9.73
CA ILE A 151 -11.16 15.52 9.53
C ILE A 151 -11.36 17.02 9.78
N GLY A 152 -10.44 17.69 10.47
CA GLY A 152 -10.64 19.06 10.92
C GLY A 152 -11.05 20.02 9.79
N LEU A 153 -10.23 20.16 8.77
CA LEU A 153 -10.51 21.02 7.63
C LEU A 153 -11.81 20.63 6.88
N ARG A 154 -12.13 19.34 6.80
CA ARG A 154 -13.36 18.86 6.15
C ARG A 154 -14.61 19.29 6.94
N ARG A 155 -14.55 19.23 8.27
CA ARG A 155 -15.68 19.67 9.14
C ARG A 155 -15.98 21.16 8.98
N ASN A 156 -14.96 21.99 8.81
CA ASN A 156 -15.14 23.43 8.59
C ASN A 156 -16.02 23.72 7.37
N ILE A 157 -16.02 22.85 6.38
CA ILE A 157 -16.87 22.97 5.18
C ILE A 157 -18.07 22.03 5.19
N GLY A 158 -18.44 21.50 6.36
CA GLY A 158 -19.64 20.67 6.57
C GLY A 158 -19.55 19.25 6.00
N ILE A 159 -18.33 18.71 5.83
CA ILE A 159 -18.10 17.30 5.45
C ILE A 159 -17.83 16.50 6.71
N GLU A 160 -18.67 15.52 6.99
CA GLU A 160 -18.57 14.61 8.13
C GLU A 160 -18.13 13.22 7.70
N ARG A 161 -17.97 12.31 8.66
CA ARG A 161 -17.71 10.90 8.39
C ARG A 161 -18.74 10.01 9.09
N HIS A 162 -19.19 9.01 8.37
CA HIS A 162 -19.98 7.91 8.92
C HIS A 162 -19.07 6.71 9.19
N ILE A 163 -18.96 6.29 10.46
CA ILE A 163 -18.17 5.11 10.84
C ILE A 163 -19.00 3.86 10.50
N VAL A 164 -18.53 3.09 9.54
CA VAL A 164 -19.13 1.82 9.10
C VAL A 164 -18.72 0.68 10.04
N SER A 165 -17.47 0.70 10.51
CA SER A 165 -16.95 -0.28 11.46
C SER A 165 -15.79 0.33 12.25
N ALA A 166 -16.01 0.60 13.53
CA ALA A 166 -14.98 1.09 14.44
C ALA A 166 -13.96 -0.02 14.74
N CYS A 167 -12.69 0.35 14.84
CA CYS A 167 -11.57 -0.56 15.08
C CYS A 167 -11.69 -1.87 14.27
N HIS A 168 -12.00 -1.73 12.96
CA HIS A 168 -12.26 -2.89 12.09
C HIS A 168 -11.10 -3.88 12.09
N SER A 169 -9.86 -3.36 12.12
CA SER A 169 -8.63 -4.14 12.21
C SER A 169 -7.52 -3.31 12.85
N ILE A 170 -6.47 -3.98 13.28
CA ILE A 170 -5.26 -3.37 13.82
C ILE A 170 -4.08 -3.78 12.94
N SER A 171 -3.31 -2.80 12.50
CA SER A 171 -2.02 -2.99 11.84
C SER A 171 -0.90 -2.88 12.87
N ILE A 172 0.03 -3.82 12.82
CA ILE A 172 1.15 -3.92 13.74
C ILE A 172 2.41 -4.08 12.91
N GLY A 173 3.35 -3.16 13.07
CA GLY A 173 4.62 -3.14 12.35
C GLY A 173 5.82 -3.20 13.28
N PHE A 174 6.79 -4.05 12.96
CA PHE A 174 8.08 -4.19 13.65
C PHE A 174 9.08 -4.90 12.74
N ASP A 175 10.35 -4.92 13.14
CA ASP A 175 11.38 -5.61 12.38
C ASP A 175 11.77 -6.91 13.06
N LEU A 176 12.00 -7.96 12.28
CA LEU A 176 12.54 -9.23 12.75
C LEU A 176 13.98 -9.41 12.29
N VAL A 177 14.78 -9.94 13.19
CA VAL A 177 16.15 -10.40 12.92
C VAL A 177 16.28 -11.88 13.26
N PRO A 178 16.98 -12.68 12.45
CA PRO A 178 17.22 -14.08 12.76
C PRO A 178 18.25 -14.19 13.92
N VAL A 179 18.09 -15.21 14.76
CA VAL A 179 19.03 -15.52 15.84
C VAL A 179 19.92 -16.69 15.43
N GLY A 180 21.23 -16.58 15.64
CA GLY A 180 22.20 -17.63 15.31
C GLY A 180 22.55 -17.76 13.83
N ARG A 181 22.07 -16.84 12.96
CA ARG A 181 22.36 -16.82 11.50
C ARG A 181 22.25 -15.42 10.95
N ALA A 182 22.85 -15.19 9.77
CA ALA A 182 22.91 -13.86 9.17
C ALA A 182 21.57 -13.44 8.52
N THR A 183 20.82 -14.39 7.92
CA THR A 183 19.60 -14.13 7.17
C THR A 183 18.55 -15.20 7.44
N PHE A 184 17.29 -14.90 7.11
CA PHE A 184 16.24 -15.90 7.02
C PHE A 184 16.41 -16.76 5.75
N ASP A 185 15.90 -18.00 5.78
CA ASP A 185 15.99 -18.94 4.63
C ASP A 185 14.98 -18.63 3.52
N PHE A 186 14.14 -17.64 3.71
CA PHE A 186 13.10 -17.20 2.76
C PHE A 186 13.31 -15.75 2.35
N PRO A 187 13.05 -15.40 1.09
CA PRO A 187 13.07 -14.00 0.64
C PRO A 187 11.92 -13.19 1.22
N ALA A 188 10.69 -13.77 1.22
CA ALA A 188 9.51 -13.23 1.87
C ALA A 188 8.63 -14.36 2.38
N LEU A 189 7.81 -14.09 3.40
CA LEU A 189 6.92 -15.07 4.02
C LEU A 189 5.52 -14.50 4.24
N THR A 190 4.50 -15.27 3.90
CA THR A 190 3.13 -15.08 4.38
C THR A 190 2.75 -16.27 5.26
N TYR A 191 2.64 -16.03 6.57
CA TYR A 191 2.27 -17.03 7.54
C TYR A 191 0.83 -16.85 8.00
N PHE A 192 -0.04 -17.79 7.67
CA PHE A 192 -1.44 -17.77 8.09
C PHE A 192 -1.62 -18.27 9.51
N SER A 193 -2.52 -17.61 10.24
CA SER A 193 -2.84 -17.96 11.61
C SER A 193 -3.32 -19.42 11.75
N GLU A 194 -3.08 -19.96 12.92
CA GLU A 194 -3.40 -21.35 13.21
C GLU A 194 -4.81 -21.51 13.83
N ARG A 195 -5.24 -20.54 14.64
CA ARG A 195 -6.51 -20.59 15.38
C ARG A 195 -7.33 -19.33 15.17
N PRO A 196 -8.62 -19.42 14.91
CA PRO A 196 -9.50 -18.24 14.81
C PRO A 196 -9.59 -17.43 16.11
N SER A 197 -9.42 -18.10 17.27
CA SER A 197 -9.42 -17.45 18.59
C SER A 197 -8.30 -16.42 18.75
N ASP A 198 -7.18 -16.56 18.02
CA ASP A 198 -6.09 -15.60 18.06
C ASP A 198 -6.42 -14.29 17.34
N ARG A 199 -7.50 -14.28 16.52
CA ARG A 199 -7.99 -13.14 15.75
C ARG A 199 -6.93 -12.53 14.83
N ILE A 200 -5.95 -13.31 14.43
CA ILE A 200 -4.88 -12.93 13.52
C ILE A 200 -5.17 -13.55 12.15
N PRO A 201 -5.33 -12.77 11.07
CA PRO A 201 -5.48 -13.32 9.72
C PRO A 201 -4.18 -13.92 9.22
N TYR A 202 -3.09 -13.19 9.31
CA TYR A 202 -1.76 -13.61 8.89
C TYR A 202 -0.70 -12.63 9.38
N LEU A 203 0.55 -13.08 9.32
CA LEU A 203 1.78 -12.30 9.42
C LEU A 203 2.44 -12.30 8.04
N THR A 204 2.93 -11.15 7.59
CA THR A 204 3.85 -11.10 6.45
C THR A 204 5.22 -10.63 6.90
N LEU A 205 6.24 -11.28 6.37
CA LEU A 205 7.64 -10.91 6.52
C LEU A 205 8.20 -10.68 5.12
N PHE A 206 8.81 -9.53 4.91
CA PHE A 206 9.41 -9.18 3.61
C PHE A 206 10.55 -8.19 3.77
N PRO A 207 11.54 -8.20 2.87
CA PRO A 207 12.70 -7.34 2.98
C PRO A 207 12.32 -5.89 2.72
N VAL A 208 12.83 -4.98 3.57
CA VAL A 208 12.79 -3.54 3.35
C VAL A 208 14.11 -2.95 3.83
N GLY A 209 14.83 -2.27 2.94
CA GLY A 209 16.20 -1.87 3.24
C GLY A 209 17.08 -3.07 3.57
N SER A 210 17.77 -3.03 4.70
CA SER A 210 18.63 -4.12 5.20
C SER A 210 17.91 -5.07 6.18
N GLY A 211 16.63 -4.84 6.49
CA GLY A 211 15.88 -5.57 7.50
C GLY A 211 14.76 -6.44 6.94
N MET A 212 14.17 -7.26 7.82
CA MET A 212 12.99 -8.05 7.52
C MET A 212 11.79 -7.43 8.26
N ARG A 213 10.96 -6.69 7.52
CA ARG A 213 9.75 -6.04 8.06
C ARG A 213 8.65 -7.06 8.29
N ALA A 214 8.09 -7.04 9.50
CA ALA A 214 6.90 -7.76 9.87
C ALA A 214 5.67 -6.83 9.81
N ASN A 215 4.66 -7.21 9.03
CA ASN A 215 3.31 -6.67 9.13
C ASN A 215 2.42 -7.76 9.71
N LEU A 216 2.05 -7.59 10.98
CA LEU A 216 1.09 -8.43 11.68
C LEU A 216 -0.24 -7.71 11.72
N PHE A 217 -1.31 -8.43 11.44
CA PHE A 217 -2.66 -7.87 11.51
C PHE A 217 -3.49 -8.60 12.55
N ALA A 218 -4.39 -7.87 13.22
CA ALA A 218 -5.29 -8.44 14.20
C ALA A 218 -6.69 -7.84 14.11
N TYR A 219 -7.70 -8.65 14.41
CA TYR A 219 -9.10 -8.23 14.56
C TYR A 219 -9.44 -8.21 16.06
N ARG A 220 -8.89 -7.24 16.77
CA ARG A 220 -9.04 -7.04 18.22
C ARG A 220 -9.50 -5.63 18.51
N GLU A 221 -10.00 -5.39 19.69
CA GLU A 221 -10.29 -4.04 20.16
C GLU A 221 -8.98 -3.35 20.57
N ILE A 222 -8.97 -2.01 20.55
CA ILE A 222 -7.75 -1.22 20.80
C ILE A 222 -7.23 -1.35 22.24
N ASP A 223 -8.11 -1.66 23.19
CA ASP A 223 -7.83 -1.85 24.60
C ASP A 223 -7.51 -3.32 24.97
N ASP A 224 -7.54 -4.24 24.01
CA ASP A 224 -7.22 -5.66 24.24
C ASP A 224 -5.85 -5.80 24.92
N PRO A 225 -5.78 -6.49 26.10
CA PRO A 225 -4.53 -6.69 26.84
C PRO A 225 -3.41 -7.33 26.01
N TRP A 226 -3.76 -8.17 25.05
CA TRP A 226 -2.81 -8.82 24.14
C TRP A 226 -1.94 -7.80 23.37
N LEU A 227 -2.49 -6.63 23.01
CA LEU A 227 -1.73 -5.57 22.33
C LEU A 227 -0.68 -4.95 23.23
N ARG A 228 -0.97 -4.84 24.53
CA ARG A 228 -0.02 -4.36 25.53
C ARG A 228 1.10 -5.37 25.74
N GLU A 229 0.75 -6.64 25.87
CA GLU A 229 1.73 -7.72 25.99
C GLU A 229 2.63 -7.79 24.77
N LEU A 230 2.08 -7.65 23.58
CA LEU A 230 2.85 -7.65 22.33
C LEU A 230 3.88 -6.50 22.26
N ARG A 231 3.58 -5.35 22.86
CA ARG A 231 4.55 -4.25 22.94
C ARG A 231 5.70 -4.54 23.93
N HIS A 232 5.41 -5.20 25.03
CA HIS A 232 6.41 -5.43 26.09
C HIS A 232 7.17 -6.75 25.92
N LYS A 233 6.50 -7.78 25.40
CA LYS A 233 7.03 -9.14 25.21
C LYS A 233 6.68 -9.67 23.81
N PRO A 234 7.20 -9.02 22.76
CA PRO A 234 6.74 -9.30 21.39
C PRO A 234 7.01 -10.75 20.95
N VAL A 235 8.17 -11.30 21.26
CA VAL A 235 8.54 -12.65 20.84
C VAL A 235 7.69 -13.70 21.54
N GLU A 236 7.51 -13.59 22.84
CA GLU A 236 6.71 -14.50 23.65
C GLU A 236 5.23 -14.47 23.21
N THR A 237 4.69 -13.24 23.06
CA THR A 237 3.29 -13.03 22.65
C THR A 237 3.03 -13.57 21.25
N MET A 238 3.96 -13.37 20.32
CA MET A 238 3.85 -13.94 18.97
C MET A 238 3.94 -15.47 19.00
N ASN A 239 4.85 -16.04 19.77
CA ASN A 239 4.97 -17.50 19.87
C ASN A 239 3.76 -18.15 20.54
N ALA A 240 3.10 -17.47 21.45
CA ALA A 240 1.83 -17.93 22.02
C ALA A 240 0.69 -17.91 20.99
N ALA A 241 0.62 -16.89 20.14
CA ALA A 241 -0.40 -16.73 19.11
C ALA A 241 -0.12 -17.57 17.84
N LEU A 242 1.15 -17.75 17.47
CA LEU A 242 1.61 -18.47 16.28
C LEU A 242 2.64 -19.55 16.69
N PRO A 243 2.24 -20.59 17.46
CA PRO A 243 3.16 -21.47 18.18
C PRO A 243 4.09 -22.29 17.27
N ARG A 244 3.73 -22.44 15.99
CA ARG A 244 4.55 -23.20 15.03
C ARG A 244 5.28 -22.30 14.03
N LEU A 245 5.25 -20.99 14.21
CA LEU A 245 5.93 -20.02 13.34
C LEU A 245 7.44 -20.33 13.26
N ARG A 246 8.08 -20.62 14.40
CA ARG A 246 9.51 -20.93 14.49
C ARG A 246 9.96 -22.13 13.65
N ARG A 247 9.05 -23.03 13.28
CA ARG A 247 9.39 -24.13 12.34
C ARG A 247 9.77 -23.64 10.95
N ILE A 248 9.29 -22.45 10.59
CA ILE A 248 9.57 -21.82 9.30
C ILE A 248 10.65 -20.73 9.45
N THR A 249 10.52 -19.88 10.47
CA THR A 249 11.43 -18.75 10.66
C THR A 249 12.72 -19.13 11.39
N GLY A 250 12.79 -20.28 12.07
CA GLY A 250 13.80 -20.51 13.11
C GLY A 250 13.65 -19.56 14.28
N GLU A 251 14.67 -19.46 15.11
CA GLU A 251 14.71 -18.50 16.21
C GLU A 251 14.87 -17.08 15.66
N TYR A 252 14.16 -16.13 16.27
CA TYR A 252 14.16 -14.73 15.88
C TYR A 252 14.04 -13.80 17.07
N ALA A 253 14.47 -12.58 16.90
CA ALA A 253 14.26 -11.47 17.84
C ALA A 253 13.50 -10.35 17.13
N VAL A 254 12.85 -9.49 17.91
CA VAL A 254 12.23 -8.24 17.42
C VAL A 254 13.25 -7.13 17.59
N SER A 255 13.47 -6.37 16.53
CA SER A 255 14.34 -5.19 16.53
C SER A 255 13.49 -3.92 16.52
N GLY A 256 13.83 -2.98 17.40
CA GLY A 256 13.10 -1.72 17.54
C GLY A 256 11.74 -1.87 18.23
N ASP A 257 10.90 -0.86 18.07
CA ASP A 257 9.59 -0.78 18.71
C ASP A 257 8.49 -1.47 17.92
N VAL A 258 7.55 -2.08 18.63
CA VAL A 258 6.29 -2.55 18.06
C VAL A 258 5.32 -1.37 17.92
N LYS A 259 5.04 -0.98 16.68
CA LYS A 259 4.09 0.08 16.34
C LYS A 259 2.71 -0.51 16.07
N ILE A 260 1.67 0.07 16.67
CA ILE A 260 0.29 -0.42 16.61
C ILE A 260 -0.62 0.72 16.13
N ARG A 261 -1.43 0.46 15.11
CA ARG A 261 -2.36 1.42 14.55
C ARG A 261 -3.73 0.78 14.30
N PRO A 262 -4.80 1.21 15.00
CA PRO A 262 -6.15 0.80 14.68
C PRO A 262 -6.62 1.43 13.37
N ALA A 263 -7.51 0.75 12.67
CA ALA A 263 -8.12 1.21 11.44
C ALA A 263 -9.65 1.14 11.55
N ASP A 264 -10.29 2.31 11.54
CA ASP A 264 -11.73 2.43 11.35
C ASP A 264 -12.05 2.32 9.86
N LEU A 265 -13.16 1.69 9.53
CA LEU A 265 -13.77 1.84 8.21
C LEU A 265 -14.83 2.92 8.29
N TYR A 266 -14.66 3.96 7.49
CA TYR A 266 -15.62 5.05 7.37
C TYR A 266 -15.79 5.51 5.93
N VAL A 267 -16.88 6.18 5.68
CA VAL A 267 -17.16 6.93 4.45
C VAL A 267 -17.49 8.36 4.82
N SER A 268 -16.94 9.33 4.09
CA SER A 268 -17.31 10.74 4.25
C SER A 268 -18.76 10.95 3.80
N THR A 269 -19.47 11.83 4.49
CA THR A 269 -20.85 12.24 4.19
C THR A 269 -20.89 13.73 3.85
N CYS A 270 -21.94 14.19 3.18
CA CYS A 270 -22.07 15.58 2.72
C CYS A 270 -20.88 16.04 1.85
N TYR A 271 -20.28 15.12 1.10
CA TYR A 271 -19.06 15.35 0.32
C TYR A 271 -19.30 15.95 -1.06
N ARG A 272 -20.54 15.96 -1.57
CA ARG A 272 -20.92 16.61 -2.84
C ARG A 272 -21.00 18.11 -2.61
N ARG A 273 -19.88 18.79 -2.83
CA ARG A 273 -19.74 20.24 -2.66
C ARG A 273 -19.17 20.82 -3.94
N PRO A 274 -19.71 21.95 -4.45
CA PRO A 274 -19.12 22.61 -5.61
C PRO A 274 -17.62 22.85 -5.40
N GLY A 275 -16.81 22.52 -6.39
CA GLY A 275 -15.37 22.75 -6.39
C GLY A 275 -14.55 21.95 -5.39
N ILE A 276 -15.13 20.96 -4.70
CA ILE A 276 -14.42 20.13 -3.72
C ILE A 276 -14.55 18.65 -4.07
N VAL A 277 -13.43 17.96 -4.20
CA VAL A 277 -13.35 16.51 -4.41
C VAL A 277 -12.48 15.86 -3.35
N LEU A 278 -12.88 14.72 -2.81
CA LEU A 278 -12.15 13.92 -1.84
C LEU A 278 -11.60 12.65 -2.50
N VAL A 279 -10.35 12.31 -2.24
CA VAL A 279 -9.70 11.08 -2.75
C VAL A 279 -9.02 10.29 -1.63
N GLY A 280 -8.89 8.98 -1.83
CA GLY A 280 -8.26 8.07 -0.88
C GLY A 280 -8.94 8.07 0.49
N ASP A 281 -8.15 8.03 1.57
CA ASP A 281 -8.68 8.01 2.94
C ASP A 281 -9.47 9.28 3.33
N ALA A 282 -9.32 10.38 2.60
CA ALA A 282 -10.16 11.56 2.81
C ALA A 282 -11.62 11.28 2.44
N PHE A 283 -11.90 10.44 1.46
CA PHE A 283 -13.24 10.00 1.09
C PHE A 283 -13.69 8.79 1.91
N ALA A 284 -12.96 7.68 1.83
CA ALA A 284 -13.32 6.45 2.54
C ALA A 284 -12.07 5.61 2.84
N THR A 285 -11.99 5.08 4.06
CA THR A 285 -10.89 4.21 4.49
C THR A 285 -11.08 2.77 4.02
N THR A 286 -9.97 2.07 3.88
CA THR A 286 -9.92 0.65 3.53
C THR A 286 -9.34 -0.17 4.67
N CYS A 287 -9.64 -1.47 4.69
CA CYS A 287 -9.04 -2.39 5.65
C CYS A 287 -7.58 -2.72 5.26
N PRO A 288 -6.58 -2.38 6.08
CA PRO A 288 -5.17 -2.67 5.76
C PRO A 288 -4.88 -4.15 5.52
N VAL A 289 -5.62 -5.03 6.22
CA VAL A 289 -5.50 -6.50 6.09
C VAL A 289 -5.71 -6.98 4.65
N THR A 290 -6.53 -6.28 3.89
CA THR A 290 -6.88 -6.72 2.52
C THR A 290 -5.90 -6.25 1.46
N GLY A 291 -5.05 -5.28 1.79
CA GLY A 291 -4.09 -4.68 0.87
C GLY A 291 -4.73 -3.88 -0.28
N THR A 292 -5.99 -3.43 -0.12
CA THR A 292 -6.73 -2.72 -1.17
C THR A 292 -6.60 -1.19 -1.12
N GLY A 293 -5.84 -0.67 -0.15
CA GLY A 293 -5.69 0.78 0.03
C GLY A 293 -5.04 1.48 -1.15
N THR A 294 -3.94 0.91 -1.65
CA THR A 294 -3.23 1.44 -2.82
C THR A 294 -4.05 1.29 -4.10
N ASP A 295 -4.77 0.16 -4.28
CA ASP A 295 -5.69 -0.02 -5.41
C ASP A 295 -6.73 1.08 -5.49
N LYS A 296 -7.35 1.40 -4.32
CA LYS A 296 -8.33 2.46 -4.22
C LYS A 296 -7.73 3.83 -4.56
N VAL A 297 -6.57 4.15 -4.00
CA VAL A 297 -5.91 5.43 -4.26
C VAL A 297 -5.55 5.57 -5.74
N PHE A 298 -4.95 4.55 -6.34
CA PHE A 298 -4.56 4.60 -7.75
C PHE A 298 -5.79 4.68 -8.68
N THR A 299 -6.88 3.99 -8.33
CA THR A 299 -8.14 4.08 -9.09
C THR A 299 -8.76 5.46 -8.96
N ASP A 300 -8.92 5.98 -7.75
CA ASP A 300 -9.48 7.31 -7.50
C ASP A 300 -8.70 8.39 -8.26
N VAL A 301 -7.37 8.38 -8.14
CA VAL A 301 -6.51 9.41 -8.73
C VAL A 301 -6.46 9.27 -10.26
N ALA A 302 -6.39 8.05 -10.80
CA ALA A 302 -6.39 7.83 -12.24
C ALA A 302 -7.71 8.29 -12.88
N GLN A 303 -8.85 7.96 -12.29
CA GLN A 303 -10.15 8.43 -12.80
C GLN A 303 -10.27 9.95 -12.69
N LEU A 304 -9.90 10.52 -11.54
CA LEU A 304 -9.98 11.96 -11.35
C LEU A 304 -9.09 12.72 -12.34
N CYS A 305 -7.81 12.34 -12.45
CA CYS A 305 -6.82 13.10 -13.22
C CYS A 305 -6.87 12.84 -14.73
N ASN A 306 -7.25 11.62 -15.16
CA ASN A 306 -7.24 11.27 -16.60
C ASN A 306 -8.62 11.43 -17.26
N VAL A 307 -9.71 11.37 -16.49
CA VAL A 307 -11.07 11.38 -17.04
C VAL A 307 -11.81 12.65 -16.66
N HIS A 308 -11.98 12.90 -15.35
CA HIS A 308 -12.88 13.96 -14.89
C HIS A 308 -12.26 15.36 -14.99
N ILE A 309 -11.07 15.60 -14.44
CA ILE A 309 -10.45 16.92 -14.45
C ILE A 309 -10.27 17.46 -15.86
N PRO A 310 -9.73 16.72 -16.85
CA PRO A 310 -9.62 17.24 -18.23
C PRO A 310 -10.97 17.68 -18.81
N ALA A 311 -12.01 16.90 -18.62
CA ALA A 311 -13.35 17.25 -19.07
C ALA A 311 -13.92 18.47 -18.35
N TRP A 312 -13.71 18.58 -17.04
CA TRP A 312 -14.22 19.72 -16.26
C TRP A 312 -13.52 21.04 -16.57
N LEU A 313 -12.26 20.99 -16.94
CA LEU A 313 -11.50 22.21 -17.27
C LEU A 313 -11.88 22.81 -18.62
N THR A 314 -12.57 22.08 -19.49
CA THR A 314 -13.07 22.61 -20.78
C THR A 314 -14.22 23.60 -20.63
N THR A 315 -14.90 23.62 -19.48
CA THR A 315 -16.03 24.51 -19.18
C THR A 315 -15.79 25.27 -17.90
N GLU A 316 -16.47 26.41 -17.75
CA GLU A 316 -16.40 27.21 -16.52
C GLU A 316 -17.14 26.53 -15.35
N GLY A 317 -16.85 27.02 -14.14
CA GLY A 317 -17.47 26.53 -12.91
C GLY A 317 -17.06 25.11 -12.51
N MET A 318 -17.30 24.79 -11.25
CA MET A 318 -17.13 23.45 -10.65
C MET A 318 -18.35 23.15 -9.80
N ASP A 319 -19.49 23.00 -10.44
CA ASP A 319 -20.76 22.77 -9.80
C ASP A 319 -20.84 21.37 -9.16
N GLU A 320 -21.91 21.15 -8.41
CA GLU A 320 -22.14 19.88 -7.72
C GLU A 320 -22.32 18.70 -8.70
N ALA A 321 -22.85 18.94 -9.90
CA ALA A 321 -23.08 17.90 -10.88
C ALA A 321 -21.74 17.31 -11.42
N LYS A 322 -20.77 18.19 -11.70
CA LYS A 322 -19.40 17.76 -12.04
C LYS A 322 -18.79 16.92 -10.92
N ILE A 323 -18.90 17.40 -9.69
CA ILE A 323 -18.34 16.69 -8.53
C ILE A 323 -19.05 15.33 -8.31
N ALA A 324 -20.38 15.29 -8.46
CA ALA A 324 -21.16 14.06 -8.35
C ALA A 324 -20.73 13.00 -9.38
N ALA A 325 -20.44 13.41 -10.61
CA ALA A 325 -20.02 12.51 -11.68
C ALA A 325 -18.77 11.69 -11.33
N PHE A 326 -17.82 12.26 -10.57
CA PHE A 326 -16.65 11.50 -10.08
C PHE A 326 -17.03 10.40 -9.09
N TYR A 327 -17.95 10.67 -8.18
CA TYR A 327 -18.40 9.66 -7.21
C TYR A 327 -19.35 8.63 -7.80
N GLU A 328 -19.96 8.95 -8.93
CA GLU A 328 -20.83 8.08 -9.71
C GLU A 328 -20.07 7.31 -10.81
N ASP A 329 -18.77 7.59 -10.96
CA ASP A 329 -17.91 6.87 -11.89
C ASP A 329 -17.94 5.35 -11.62
N PRO A 330 -18.32 4.52 -12.61
CA PRO A 330 -18.52 3.09 -12.42
C PRO A 330 -17.23 2.35 -12.04
N VAL A 331 -16.06 2.80 -12.51
CA VAL A 331 -14.77 2.19 -12.18
C VAL A 331 -14.42 2.46 -10.72
N LYS A 332 -14.63 3.70 -10.27
CA LYS A 332 -14.46 4.07 -8.86
C LYS A 332 -15.42 3.30 -7.96
N GLN A 333 -16.71 3.27 -8.29
CA GLN A 333 -17.72 2.57 -7.50
C GLN A 333 -17.45 1.07 -7.39
N ALA A 334 -17.04 0.43 -8.49
CA ALA A 334 -16.67 -0.98 -8.50
C ALA A 334 -15.47 -1.26 -7.59
N CYS A 335 -14.45 -0.40 -7.62
CA CYS A 335 -13.28 -0.51 -6.74
C CYS A 335 -13.65 -0.34 -5.26
N ASP A 336 -14.46 0.66 -4.92
CA ASP A 336 -14.93 0.92 -3.56
C ASP A 336 -15.75 -0.25 -3.01
N ALA A 337 -16.70 -0.76 -3.80
CA ALA A 337 -17.56 -1.90 -3.44
C ALA A 337 -16.74 -3.19 -3.25
N TRP A 338 -15.82 -3.47 -4.17
CA TRP A 338 -14.90 -4.62 -4.07
C TRP A 338 -14.03 -4.56 -2.83
N SER A 339 -13.42 -3.40 -2.55
CA SER A 339 -12.57 -3.20 -1.38
C SER A 339 -13.35 -3.40 -0.07
N SER A 340 -14.55 -2.83 0.02
CA SER A 340 -15.43 -2.99 1.19
C SER A 340 -15.86 -4.45 1.39
N ALA A 341 -16.37 -5.11 0.34
CA ALA A 341 -16.79 -6.50 0.40
C ALA A 341 -15.63 -7.43 0.85
N LYS A 342 -14.43 -7.20 0.32
CA LYS A 342 -13.22 -7.94 0.68
C LYS A 342 -12.86 -7.76 2.16
N ALA A 343 -12.99 -6.52 2.71
CA ALA A 343 -12.70 -6.23 4.11
C ALA A 343 -13.58 -7.06 5.06
N PHE A 344 -14.89 -7.03 4.87
CA PHE A 344 -15.83 -7.77 5.71
C PHE A 344 -15.73 -9.29 5.52
N SER A 345 -15.59 -9.77 4.28
CA SER A 345 -15.42 -11.19 4.01
C SER A 345 -14.14 -11.74 4.66
N PHE A 346 -13.04 -10.99 4.59
CA PHE A 346 -11.77 -11.43 5.16
C PHE A 346 -11.82 -11.50 6.69
N ARG A 347 -12.47 -10.51 7.33
CA ARG A 347 -12.71 -10.53 8.78
C ARG A 347 -13.53 -11.75 9.19
N LYS A 348 -14.67 -12.00 8.53
CA LYS A 348 -15.52 -13.17 8.81
C LYS A 348 -14.77 -14.49 8.67
N VAL A 349 -14.05 -14.67 7.56
CA VAL A 349 -13.22 -15.89 7.36
C VAL A 349 -12.19 -16.09 8.46
N THR A 350 -11.67 -15.00 9.03
CA THR A 350 -10.63 -15.08 10.06
C THR A 350 -11.19 -15.45 11.44
N ILE A 351 -12.26 -14.78 11.86
CA ILE A 351 -12.70 -14.83 13.27
C ILE A 351 -13.97 -15.67 13.51
N ASP A 352 -14.83 -15.85 12.50
CA ASP A 352 -16.11 -16.55 12.70
C ASP A 352 -15.89 -18.06 12.87
N ASN A 353 -16.58 -18.65 13.87
CA ASN A 353 -16.44 -20.07 14.22
C ASN A 353 -17.59 -20.94 13.72
N GLY A 354 -18.55 -20.41 12.97
CA GLY A 354 -19.64 -21.18 12.37
C GLY A 354 -19.12 -22.30 11.44
N LEU A 355 -19.90 -23.36 11.27
CA LEU A 355 -19.52 -24.53 10.48
C LEU A 355 -19.10 -24.15 9.04
N TYR A 356 -19.86 -23.26 8.41
CA TYR A 356 -19.56 -22.75 7.06
C TYR A 356 -18.14 -22.17 6.97
N TRP A 357 -17.75 -21.31 7.93
CA TRP A 357 -16.44 -20.68 7.94
C TRP A 357 -15.31 -21.64 8.27
N ARG A 358 -15.57 -22.65 9.11
CA ARG A 358 -14.61 -23.74 9.37
C ARG A 358 -14.34 -24.55 8.11
N VAL A 359 -15.39 -24.97 7.42
CA VAL A 359 -15.28 -25.70 6.14
C VAL A 359 -14.53 -24.84 5.11
N GLN A 360 -14.86 -23.57 4.97
CA GLN A 360 -14.21 -22.68 4.03
C GLN A 360 -12.70 -22.48 4.32
N ARG A 361 -12.32 -22.37 5.61
CA ARG A 361 -10.89 -22.30 6.00
C ARG A 361 -10.13 -23.57 5.63
N TRP A 362 -10.71 -24.72 5.89
CA TRP A 362 -10.09 -25.99 5.55
C TRP A 362 -10.02 -26.22 4.05
N ALA A 363 -11.07 -25.90 3.31
CA ALA A 363 -11.07 -25.97 1.85
C ALA A 363 -9.97 -25.10 1.23
N ARG A 364 -9.83 -23.87 1.69
CA ARG A 364 -8.74 -22.97 1.24
C ARG A 364 -7.35 -23.50 1.61
N PHE A 365 -7.21 -24.11 2.78
CA PHE A 365 -5.94 -24.70 3.19
C PHE A 365 -5.57 -25.91 2.30
N LEU A 366 -6.51 -26.81 2.06
CA LEU A 366 -6.29 -27.99 1.21
C LEU A 366 -6.03 -27.60 -0.24
N ALA A 367 -6.75 -26.62 -0.78
CA ALA A 367 -6.52 -26.11 -2.13
C ALA A 367 -5.09 -25.58 -2.28
N ARG A 368 -4.63 -24.73 -1.36
CA ARG A 368 -3.26 -24.21 -1.38
C ARG A 368 -2.20 -25.30 -1.23
N LEU A 369 -2.44 -26.28 -0.38
CA LEU A 369 -1.54 -27.42 -0.22
C LEU A 369 -1.45 -28.22 -1.52
N GLY A 370 -2.58 -28.46 -2.20
CA GLY A 370 -2.64 -29.13 -3.50
C GLY A 370 -1.90 -28.34 -4.59
N GLU A 371 -2.17 -27.02 -4.73
CA GLU A 371 -1.49 -26.16 -5.68
C GLU A 371 0.04 -26.15 -5.46
N GLY A 372 0.47 -26.00 -4.21
CA GLY A 372 1.89 -25.99 -3.87
C GLY A 372 2.58 -27.35 -4.14
N THR A 373 1.89 -28.46 -3.90
CA THR A 373 2.44 -29.80 -4.21
C THR A 373 2.55 -30.04 -5.70
N MET A 374 1.54 -29.67 -6.48
CA MET A 374 1.56 -29.75 -7.95
C MET A 374 2.67 -28.87 -8.54
N ARG A 375 2.84 -27.65 -8.03
CA ARG A 375 3.90 -26.74 -8.48
C ARG A 375 5.30 -27.31 -8.21
N ARG A 376 5.53 -27.85 -7.01
CA ARG A 376 6.81 -28.51 -6.67
C ARG A 376 7.08 -29.73 -7.55
N ALA A 377 6.07 -30.54 -7.84
CA ALA A 377 6.17 -31.69 -8.73
C ALA A 377 6.54 -31.23 -10.17
N ARG A 378 5.85 -30.22 -10.70
CA ARG A 378 6.12 -29.65 -12.04
C ARG A 378 7.53 -29.08 -12.14
N ASN A 379 7.99 -28.34 -11.13
CA ASN A 379 9.34 -27.78 -11.09
C ASN A 379 10.42 -28.86 -11.06
N ARG A 380 10.20 -29.97 -10.34
CA ARG A 380 11.10 -31.14 -10.32
C ARG A 380 11.19 -31.82 -11.70
N ILE A 381 10.06 -31.96 -12.40
CA ILE A 381 10.03 -32.53 -13.76
C ILE A 381 10.79 -31.62 -14.72
N ASN A 382 10.52 -30.33 -14.72
CA ASN A 382 11.17 -29.36 -15.58
C ASN A 382 12.70 -29.25 -15.31
N ALA A 383 13.12 -29.41 -14.05
CA ALA A 383 14.55 -29.42 -13.70
C ALA A 383 15.27 -30.69 -14.21
N ARG A 384 14.55 -31.80 -14.32
CA ARG A 384 15.11 -33.05 -14.86
C ARG A 384 15.12 -33.10 -16.38
N SER A 385 14.28 -32.31 -17.04
CA SER A 385 14.18 -32.25 -18.51
C SER A 385 15.06 -31.18 -19.17
N LYS A 386 15.85 -30.42 -18.43
CA LYS A 386 16.89 -29.58 -18.99
C LYS A 386 18.12 -30.44 -19.29
N PRO A 387 18.56 -30.63 -20.58
CA PRO A 387 19.77 -31.31 -20.90
C PRO A 387 20.96 -30.57 -20.27
N GLY A 388 21.83 -31.31 -19.59
CA GLY A 388 23.08 -30.74 -19.09
C GLY A 388 23.91 -30.25 -20.26
N ASP A 389 24.16 -28.95 -20.30
CA ASP A 389 25.24 -28.39 -21.11
C ASP A 389 26.58 -28.92 -20.56
N HIS A 390 26.94 -30.07 -21.04
CA HIS A 390 28.34 -30.50 -20.95
C HIS A 390 29.14 -29.68 -21.92
N SER A 391 29.62 -28.49 -21.52
CA SER A 391 30.72 -27.83 -22.19
C SER A 391 31.99 -28.68 -22.02
N SER A 392 32.26 -29.47 -23.04
CA SER A 392 33.57 -30.11 -23.22
C SER A 392 34.65 -29.03 -23.32
N SER A 393 35.41 -28.86 -22.27
CA SER A 393 36.69 -28.15 -22.31
C SER A 393 37.69 -28.98 -23.10
N SER A 394 37.83 -28.69 -24.39
CA SER A 394 38.97 -29.13 -25.18
C SER A 394 40.15 -28.22 -24.86
N SER A 395 41.08 -28.74 -24.07
CA SER A 395 42.41 -28.22 -23.92
C SER A 395 43.18 -28.37 -25.25
N SER A 396 43.52 -27.29 -25.91
CA SER A 396 44.58 -27.23 -26.95
C SER A 396 45.72 -26.40 -26.41
N SER A 397 46.74 -27.13 -26.01
CA SER A 397 48.08 -26.60 -25.85
C SER A 397 48.67 -26.24 -27.20
N SER A 398 49.16 -25.03 -27.37
CA SER A 398 50.21 -24.73 -28.35
C SER A 398 51.13 -23.63 -27.81
N SER A 399 52.37 -24.06 -27.79
CA SER A 399 53.60 -23.39 -27.38
C SER A 399 54.08 -22.29 -28.33
N SER A 400 54.79 -21.33 -27.71
CA SER A 400 55.99 -20.56 -28.27
C SER A 400 55.68 -19.58 -29.41
N SER A 401 56.09 -18.34 -29.34
CA SER A 401 57.45 -17.84 -29.32
C SER A 401 57.49 -16.30 -29.28
N SER A 402 58.53 -15.84 -28.63
CA SER A 402 59.10 -14.49 -28.60
C SER A 402 59.20 -13.78 -29.93
N LEU A 403 59.02 -12.44 -29.94
CA LEU A 403 60.00 -11.49 -30.43
C LEU A 403 59.63 -10.03 -30.16
N SER A 404 60.63 -9.35 -29.70
CA SER A 404 60.89 -7.94 -29.44
C SER A 404 60.53 -6.95 -30.55
N SER A 405 60.12 -5.74 -30.25
CA SER A 405 60.84 -4.47 -30.31
C SER A 405 59.97 -3.29 -30.70
N SER A 406 60.13 -2.29 -29.90
CA SER A 406 60.28 -0.84 -30.16
C SER A 406 59.41 -0.16 -31.24
N ALA A 407 58.61 0.76 -30.86
CA ALA A 407 58.65 2.22 -31.04
C ALA A 407 57.57 2.92 -30.25
#